data_595a52f33ad6ef91cc56126789b40a60
#
_entry.id   595a52f33ad6ef91cc56126789b40a60
#
_cell.length_a   1.000
_cell.length_b   1.000
_cell.length_c   1.000
_cell.angle_alpha   90.00
_cell.angle_beta   90.00
_cell.angle_gamma   90.00
#
_symmetry.space_group_name_H-M   'P 1'
#
loop_
_entity.id
_entity.type
_entity.pdbx_description
1 polymer ?
#
loop_
_entity_poly.entity_id
_entity_poly.type
_entity_poly.pdbx_seq_one_letter_code
_entity_poly.pdbx_strand_id
1 'polypeptide(L)'
;MAIQHSQDAVVKQRIIPHMNADHQDSIVRYLEHLLNVSSFLARNARIEDMTLDSITVRSSGKRYLIPLEPPMDSWRDARERLVRMDKDAIEALGRSDITVKEYKRPEGFLGVVFVTCAATFVAFCRKANFLPGSFLYEVVLKHVPWFASFCAKIQPVLFYTMVAIHVGEVIKMVNTRLRKHSVPVACRLWWMWVLSAFIEGFGAFKRFDAIVKAKTAEKETKKH
;
A
#
# COMPACT_ATOMS: atom_id res chain seq x y z
N MET A 1 17.52 5.92 -42.63
CA MET A 1 17.65 6.56 -41.31
C MET A 1 16.41 7.38 -40.91
N ALA A 2 15.90 8.34 -41.70
CA ALA A 2 14.75 9.17 -41.31
C ALA A 2 13.45 8.39 -41.05
N ILE A 3 13.14 7.36 -41.83
CA ILE A 3 11.95 6.52 -41.67
C ILE A 3 12.01 5.70 -40.35
N GLN A 4 13.18 5.19 -40.00
CA GLN A 4 13.43 4.44 -38.76
C GLN A 4 13.18 5.34 -37.52
N HIS A 5 13.76 6.57 -37.53
CA HIS A 5 13.56 7.54 -36.45
C HIS A 5 12.08 7.96 -36.28
N SER A 6 11.32 8.04 -37.37
CA SER A 6 9.88 8.36 -37.26
C SER A 6 9.07 7.19 -36.66
N GLN A 7 9.41 5.94 -36.99
CA GLN A 7 8.75 4.76 -36.42
C GLN A 7 9.10 4.60 -34.95
N ASP A 8 10.36 4.82 -34.55
CA ASP A 8 10.81 4.79 -33.16
C ASP A 8 10.08 5.83 -32.31
N ALA A 9 9.91 7.06 -32.83
CA ALA A 9 9.17 8.12 -32.15
C ALA A 9 7.71 7.75 -31.92
N VAL A 10 7.02 7.14 -32.89
CA VAL A 10 5.64 6.67 -32.78
C VAL A 10 5.52 5.58 -31.70
N VAL A 11 6.45 4.63 -31.66
CA VAL A 11 6.44 3.55 -30.66
C VAL A 11 6.67 4.10 -29.27
N LYS A 12 7.64 5.00 -29.06
CA LYS A 12 7.87 5.68 -27.78
C LYS A 12 6.64 6.43 -27.30
N GLN A 13 6.00 7.22 -28.18
CA GLN A 13 4.77 7.95 -27.88
C GLN A 13 3.61 7.07 -27.41
N ARG A 14 3.65 5.80 -27.71
CA ARG A 14 2.65 4.81 -27.34
C ARG A 14 3.01 4.07 -26.05
N ILE A 15 4.27 3.62 -25.93
CA ILE A 15 4.74 2.81 -24.80
C ILE A 15 4.85 3.64 -23.52
N ILE A 16 5.49 4.79 -23.55
CA ILE A 16 5.77 5.60 -22.35
C ILE A 16 4.49 6.05 -21.64
N PRO A 17 3.48 6.65 -22.32
CA PRO A 17 2.23 7.01 -21.68
C PRO A 17 1.48 5.81 -21.09
N HIS A 18 1.43 4.69 -21.83
CA HIS A 18 0.80 3.46 -21.37
C HIS A 18 1.46 2.92 -20.09
N MET A 19 2.79 2.80 -20.07
CA MET A 19 3.52 2.37 -18.89
C MET A 19 3.30 3.30 -17.70
N ASN A 20 3.30 4.60 -17.93
CA ASN A 20 3.10 5.60 -16.88
C ASN A 20 1.65 5.64 -16.34
N ALA A 21 0.66 5.29 -17.14
CA ALA A 21 -0.76 5.28 -16.73
C ALA A 21 -1.14 3.95 -16.06
N ASP A 22 -0.79 2.83 -16.68
CA ASP A 22 -1.35 1.52 -16.32
C ASP A 22 -0.36 0.63 -15.54
N HIS A 23 0.96 0.88 -15.68
CA HIS A 23 2.04 0.05 -15.14
C HIS A 23 3.03 0.83 -14.26
N GLN A 24 2.57 1.87 -13.56
CA GLN A 24 3.44 2.66 -12.68
C GLN A 24 4.06 1.80 -11.57
N ASP A 25 3.34 0.81 -11.06
CA ASP A 25 3.82 -0.15 -10.08
C ASP A 25 4.99 -0.99 -10.59
N SER A 26 5.02 -1.34 -11.88
CA SER A 26 6.16 -2.02 -12.52
C SER A 26 7.39 -1.09 -12.56
N ILE A 27 7.20 0.19 -12.92
CA ILE A 27 8.29 1.17 -12.96
C ILE A 27 8.91 1.37 -11.57
N VAL A 28 8.09 1.41 -10.53
CA VAL A 28 8.55 1.46 -9.13
C VAL A 28 9.41 0.22 -8.81
N ARG A 29 8.93 -0.98 -9.17
CA ARG A 29 9.66 -2.23 -8.95
C ARG A 29 11.00 -2.28 -9.70
N TYR A 30 11.07 -1.72 -10.91
CA TYR A 30 12.35 -1.63 -11.64
C TYR A 30 13.38 -0.82 -10.86
N LEU A 31 13.00 0.35 -10.34
CA LEU A 31 13.92 1.17 -9.55
C LEU A 31 14.35 0.47 -8.25
N GLU A 32 13.42 -0.20 -7.58
CA GLU A 32 13.72 -0.92 -6.35
C GLU A 32 14.63 -2.11 -6.56
N HIS A 33 14.36 -2.91 -7.61
CA HIS A 33 15.11 -4.13 -7.88
C HIS A 33 16.47 -3.85 -8.51
N LEU A 34 16.49 -3.07 -9.59
CA LEU A 34 17.69 -2.91 -10.40
C LEU A 34 18.66 -1.85 -9.86
N LEU A 35 18.14 -0.83 -9.18
CA LEU A 35 18.94 0.29 -8.69
C LEU A 35 18.91 0.43 -7.14
N ASN A 36 18.27 -0.50 -6.41
CA ASN A 36 18.14 -0.49 -4.96
C ASN A 36 17.58 0.83 -4.39
N VAL A 37 16.71 1.51 -5.16
CA VAL A 37 16.05 2.73 -4.72
C VAL A 37 14.97 2.37 -3.70
N SER A 38 14.91 3.07 -2.57
CA SER A 38 13.88 2.79 -1.55
C SER A 38 12.46 3.01 -2.09
N SER A 39 11.48 2.22 -1.63
CA SER A 39 10.06 2.31 -2.02
C SER A 39 9.51 3.73 -1.87
N PHE A 40 9.97 4.47 -0.86
CA PHE A 40 9.54 5.84 -0.64
C PHE A 40 10.04 6.80 -1.73
N LEU A 41 11.29 6.66 -2.16
CA LEU A 41 11.86 7.48 -3.23
C LEU A 41 11.32 7.07 -4.60
N ALA A 42 11.02 5.79 -4.81
CA ALA A 42 10.50 5.25 -6.07
C ALA A 42 8.99 5.47 -6.27
N ARG A 43 8.22 5.86 -5.23
CA ARG A 43 6.74 5.87 -5.22
C ARG A 43 6.06 6.63 -6.37
N ASN A 44 6.73 7.65 -6.91
CA ASN A 44 6.21 8.50 -8.00
C ASN A 44 7.01 8.31 -9.30
N ALA A 45 7.60 7.14 -9.48
CA ALA A 45 8.41 6.83 -10.65
C ALA A 45 7.61 6.95 -11.95
N ARG A 46 8.22 7.62 -12.96
CA ARG A 46 7.66 7.75 -14.30
C ARG A 46 8.78 7.64 -15.33
N ILE A 47 8.52 6.94 -16.41
CA ILE A 47 9.43 6.91 -17.55
C ILE A 47 9.38 8.28 -18.25
N GLU A 48 10.54 8.91 -18.43
CA GLU A 48 10.72 10.13 -19.23
C GLU A 48 11.14 9.80 -20.67
N ASP A 49 12.03 8.86 -20.81
CA ASP A 49 12.50 8.40 -22.12
C ASP A 49 12.89 6.92 -22.09
N MET A 50 12.93 6.32 -23.25
CA MET A 50 13.35 4.94 -23.46
C MET A 50 14.10 4.82 -24.77
N THR A 51 15.21 4.09 -24.76
CA THR A 51 16.00 3.73 -25.94
C THR A 51 16.09 2.20 -26.05
N LEU A 52 16.77 1.68 -27.03
CA LEU A 52 16.94 0.22 -27.16
C LEU A 52 17.89 -0.35 -26.09
N ASP A 53 18.69 0.49 -25.44
CA ASP A 53 19.72 0.14 -24.47
C ASP A 53 19.42 0.61 -23.04
N SER A 54 18.46 1.50 -22.87
CA SER A 54 18.18 2.07 -21.53
C SER A 54 16.79 2.66 -21.36
N ILE A 55 16.34 2.79 -20.08
CA ILE A 55 15.12 3.46 -19.69
C ILE A 55 15.49 4.59 -18.73
N THR A 56 15.11 5.83 -19.07
CA THR A 56 15.26 6.98 -18.16
C THR A 56 13.98 7.15 -17.35
N VAL A 57 14.11 7.05 -16.04
CA VAL A 57 13.00 7.17 -15.09
C VAL A 57 13.23 8.37 -14.18
N ARG A 58 12.21 9.22 -14.02
CA ARG A 58 12.20 10.29 -13.01
C ARG A 58 11.42 9.84 -11.79
N SER A 59 11.99 10.02 -10.60
CA SER A 59 11.29 9.84 -9.32
C SER A 59 11.84 10.77 -8.25
N SER A 60 10.97 11.36 -7.44
CA SER A 60 11.34 12.26 -6.33
C SER A 60 12.36 13.34 -6.72
N GLY A 61 12.18 13.93 -7.91
CA GLY A 61 13.04 14.99 -8.45
C GLY A 61 14.39 14.53 -9.03
N LYS A 62 14.71 13.23 -8.97
CA LYS A 62 15.93 12.65 -9.53
C LYS A 62 15.64 11.87 -10.80
N ARG A 63 16.64 11.82 -11.69
CA ARG A 63 16.67 10.94 -12.86
C ARG A 63 17.48 9.69 -12.55
N TYR A 64 16.97 8.57 -12.99
CA TYR A 64 17.60 7.26 -12.87
C TYR A 64 17.68 6.64 -14.25
N LEU A 65 18.84 6.12 -14.60
CA LEU A 65 19.06 5.39 -15.85
C LEU A 65 19.08 3.90 -15.54
N ILE A 66 18.19 3.15 -16.16
CA ILE A 66 18.11 1.69 -16.04
C ILE A 66 18.69 1.11 -17.35
N PRO A 67 19.86 0.46 -17.33
CA PRO A 67 20.40 -0.18 -18.53
C PRO A 67 19.55 -1.41 -18.90
N LEU A 68 19.39 -1.65 -20.17
CA LEU A 68 18.80 -2.86 -20.72
C LEU A 68 19.93 -3.80 -21.16
N GLU A 69 20.17 -4.83 -20.37
CA GLU A 69 21.24 -5.81 -20.64
C GLU A 69 20.64 -7.21 -20.89
N PRO A 70 20.89 -7.80 -22.08
CA PRO A 70 21.44 -7.16 -23.28
C PRO A 70 20.51 -6.07 -23.81
N PRO A 71 20.97 -5.13 -24.66
CA PRO A 71 20.09 -4.17 -25.36
C PRO A 71 19.00 -4.89 -26.15
N MET A 72 17.91 -4.19 -26.45
CA MET A 72 16.87 -4.70 -27.35
C MET A 72 17.32 -4.60 -28.79
N ASP A 73 17.04 -5.62 -29.58
CA ASP A 73 17.36 -5.59 -31.03
C ASP A 73 16.39 -4.66 -31.77
N SER A 74 15.16 -4.56 -31.30
CA SER A 74 14.12 -3.75 -31.91
C SER A 74 13.04 -3.31 -30.92
N TRP A 75 12.24 -2.30 -31.29
CA TRP A 75 11.08 -1.87 -30.52
C TRP A 75 9.97 -2.92 -30.43
N ARG A 76 9.99 -3.96 -31.26
CA ARG A 76 9.03 -5.08 -31.18
C ARG A 76 9.24 -5.90 -29.91
N ASP A 77 10.47 -5.91 -29.39
CA ASP A 77 10.87 -6.67 -28.21
C ASP A 77 10.52 -5.95 -26.91
N ALA A 78 10.19 -4.65 -26.98
CA ALA A 78 9.98 -3.80 -25.81
C ALA A 78 8.91 -4.35 -24.85
N ARG A 79 7.79 -4.85 -25.38
CA ARG A 79 6.72 -5.43 -24.55
C ARG A 79 7.21 -6.66 -23.78
N GLU A 80 7.87 -7.58 -24.47
CA GLU A 80 8.37 -8.81 -23.84
C GLU A 80 9.44 -8.48 -22.79
N ARG A 81 10.33 -7.54 -23.13
CA ARG A 81 11.39 -7.08 -22.23
C ARG A 81 10.82 -6.49 -20.94
N LEU A 82 9.89 -5.54 -21.04
CA LEU A 82 9.26 -4.91 -19.87
C LEU A 82 8.49 -5.92 -19.02
N VAL A 83 7.77 -6.85 -19.65
CA VAL A 83 7.07 -7.93 -18.92
C VAL A 83 8.04 -8.85 -18.17
N ARG A 84 9.17 -9.21 -18.80
CA ARG A 84 10.21 -10.04 -18.17
C ARG A 84 10.82 -9.31 -16.98
N MET A 85 11.24 -8.04 -17.15
CA MET A 85 11.80 -7.21 -16.08
C MET A 85 10.83 -7.09 -14.89
N ASP A 86 9.52 -6.97 -15.15
CA ASP A 86 8.52 -6.91 -14.09
C ASP A 86 8.40 -8.23 -13.32
N LYS A 87 8.40 -9.38 -14.01
CA LYS A 87 8.39 -10.69 -13.37
C LYS A 87 9.62 -10.91 -12.50
N ASP A 88 10.81 -10.60 -13.03
CA ASP A 88 12.07 -10.74 -12.32
C ASP A 88 12.08 -9.83 -11.05
N ALA A 89 11.58 -8.61 -11.18
CA ALA A 89 11.46 -7.69 -10.06
C ALA A 89 10.43 -8.16 -9.01
N ILE A 90 9.29 -8.72 -9.42
CA ILE A 90 8.28 -9.30 -8.53
C ILE A 90 8.90 -10.44 -7.72
N GLU A 91 9.61 -11.34 -8.37
CA GLU A 91 10.25 -12.50 -7.74
C GLU A 91 11.35 -12.05 -6.78
N ALA A 92 12.29 -11.23 -7.24
CA ALA A 92 13.42 -10.77 -6.44
C ALA A 92 13.00 -9.93 -5.22
N LEU A 93 11.94 -9.12 -5.33
CA LEU A 93 11.40 -8.31 -4.22
C LEU A 93 10.41 -9.07 -3.33
N GLY A 94 10.09 -10.33 -3.63
CA GLY A 94 9.08 -11.13 -2.91
C GLY A 94 7.68 -10.51 -2.96
N ARG A 95 7.32 -9.86 -4.07
CA ARG A 95 6.01 -9.23 -4.25
C ARG A 95 5.02 -10.17 -4.91
N SER A 96 3.76 -9.74 -4.93
CA SER A 96 2.68 -10.42 -5.64
C SER A 96 2.43 -9.75 -6.99
N ASP A 97 2.02 -10.54 -7.96
CA ASP A 97 1.49 -10.08 -9.25
C ASP A 97 0.05 -9.54 -9.16
N ILE A 98 -0.54 -9.57 -7.95
CA ILE A 98 -1.82 -8.94 -7.63
C ILE A 98 -1.56 -7.62 -6.93
N THR A 99 -1.85 -6.50 -7.62
CA THR A 99 -1.74 -5.14 -7.07
C THR A 99 -3.07 -4.71 -6.48
N VAL A 100 -3.05 -4.15 -5.25
CA VAL A 100 -4.24 -3.58 -4.60
C VAL A 100 -4.27 -2.07 -4.81
N LYS A 101 -5.27 -1.60 -5.57
CA LYS A 101 -5.47 -0.17 -5.91
C LYS A 101 -6.73 0.42 -5.27
N GLU A 102 -7.39 -0.30 -4.37
CA GLU A 102 -8.67 0.08 -3.76
C GLU A 102 -8.70 -0.14 -2.25
N TYR A 103 -9.59 0.57 -1.58
CA TYR A 103 -9.87 0.43 -0.16
C TYR A 103 -11.32 -0.01 0.03
N LYS A 104 -11.53 -1.09 0.76
CA LYS A 104 -12.85 -1.54 1.18
C LYS A 104 -13.14 -1.01 2.59
N ARG A 105 -14.23 -0.28 2.76
CA ARG A 105 -14.66 0.25 4.07
C ARG A 105 -15.04 -0.88 5.03
N PRO A 106 -14.90 -0.69 6.35
CA PRO A 106 -15.46 -1.62 7.33
C PRO A 106 -16.99 -1.54 7.29
N GLU A 107 -17.64 -2.67 7.03
CA GLU A 107 -19.10 -2.80 6.91
C GLU A 107 -19.59 -4.01 7.71
N GLY A 108 -20.89 -4.05 8.02
CA GLY A 108 -21.51 -5.12 8.80
C GLY A 108 -20.80 -5.35 10.13
N PHE A 109 -20.49 -6.60 10.46
CA PHE A 109 -19.83 -6.95 11.72
C PHE A 109 -18.45 -6.27 11.86
N LEU A 110 -17.65 -6.16 10.78
CA LEU A 110 -16.35 -5.47 10.82
C LEU A 110 -16.53 -3.95 11.07
N GLY A 111 -17.64 -3.36 10.61
CA GLY A 111 -17.98 -1.98 10.94
C GLY A 111 -18.24 -1.79 12.43
N VAL A 112 -18.97 -2.71 13.07
CA VAL A 112 -19.18 -2.69 14.52
C VAL A 112 -17.86 -2.83 15.26
N VAL A 113 -16.99 -3.75 14.86
CA VAL A 113 -15.64 -3.92 15.44
C VAL A 113 -14.84 -2.62 15.34
N PHE A 114 -14.81 -1.99 14.15
CA PHE A 114 -14.10 -0.73 13.94
C PHE A 114 -14.58 0.37 14.88
N VAL A 115 -15.90 0.57 14.98
CA VAL A 115 -16.50 1.60 15.85
C VAL A 115 -16.19 1.31 17.33
N THR A 116 -16.29 0.04 17.74
CA THR A 116 -16.00 -0.36 19.14
C THR A 116 -14.53 -0.11 19.48
N CYS A 117 -13.59 -0.50 18.60
CA CYS A 117 -12.17 -0.25 18.81
C CYS A 117 -11.87 1.25 18.86
N ALA A 118 -12.42 2.03 17.91
CA ALA A 118 -12.24 3.49 17.91
C ALA A 118 -12.79 4.14 19.18
N ALA A 119 -13.99 3.75 19.63
CA ALA A 119 -14.58 4.24 20.87
C ALA A 119 -13.72 3.87 22.08
N THR A 120 -13.17 2.66 22.12
CA THR A 120 -12.26 2.22 23.18
C THR A 120 -10.97 3.06 23.20
N PHE A 121 -10.36 3.33 22.04
CA PHE A 121 -9.20 4.23 21.97
C PHE A 121 -9.52 5.62 22.51
N VAL A 122 -10.65 6.20 22.11
CA VAL A 122 -11.10 7.52 22.59
C VAL A 122 -11.38 7.49 24.09
N ALA A 123 -12.06 6.46 24.60
CA ALA A 123 -12.37 6.36 26.03
C ALA A 123 -11.09 6.24 26.87
N PHE A 124 -10.16 5.36 26.46
CA PHE A 124 -8.95 5.07 27.24
C PHE A 124 -7.76 5.99 26.96
N CYS A 125 -7.85 6.96 26.01
CA CYS A 125 -6.75 7.87 25.74
C CYS A 125 -6.36 8.75 26.94
N ARG A 126 -7.29 9.00 27.88
CA ARG A 126 -7.07 9.80 29.09
C ARG A 126 -7.78 9.17 30.28
N LYS A 127 -7.05 9.04 31.39
CA LYS A 127 -7.63 8.59 32.66
C LYS A 127 -8.79 9.50 33.16
N ALA A 128 -8.67 10.81 32.88
CA ALA A 128 -9.70 11.79 33.21
C ALA A 128 -11.08 11.49 32.60
N ASN A 129 -11.13 10.75 31.46
CA ASN A 129 -12.41 10.37 30.85
C ASN A 129 -13.29 9.49 31.76
N PHE A 130 -12.70 8.83 32.76
CA PHE A 130 -13.38 7.96 33.69
C PHE A 130 -13.68 8.63 35.06
N LEU A 131 -13.35 9.91 35.20
CA LEU A 131 -13.52 10.67 36.45
C LEU A 131 -14.70 11.66 36.36
N PRO A 132 -15.34 12.02 37.52
CA PRO A 132 -16.35 13.06 37.55
C PRO A 132 -15.90 14.36 36.85
N GLY A 133 -16.83 15.00 36.15
CA GLY A 133 -16.57 16.21 35.35
C GLY A 133 -16.16 15.94 33.90
N SER A 134 -15.91 14.69 33.50
CA SER A 134 -15.72 14.35 32.10
C SER A 134 -17.05 14.04 31.40
N PHE A 135 -17.11 14.30 30.06
CA PHE A 135 -18.30 13.99 29.27
C PHE A 135 -18.69 12.49 29.37
N LEU A 136 -17.73 11.59 29.25
CA LEU A 136 -17.98 10.15 29.33
C LEU A 136 -18.54 9.74 30.71
N TYR A 137 -17.99 10.32 31.76
CA TYR A 137 -18.48 10.03 33.13
C TYR A 137 -19.91 10.56 33.33
N GLU A 138 -20.15 11.84 32.99
CA GLU A 138 -21.44 12.47 33.26
C GLU A 138 -22.60 11.90 32.43
N VAL A 139 -22.34 11.47 31.20
CA VAL A 139 -23.39 10.93 30.32
C VAL A 139 -23.61 9.44 30.55
N VAL A 140 -22.56 8.66 30.82
CA VAL A 140 -22.63 7.19 30.80
C VAL A 140 -22.27 6.61 32.18
N LEU A 141 -21.06 6.94 32.70
CA LEU A 141 -20.45 6.17 33.78
C LEU A 141 -20.95 6.55 35.19
N LYS A 142 -21.58 7.69 35.37
CA LYS A 142 -22.16 8.09 36.68
C LYS A 142 -23.19 7.10 37.20
N HIS A 143 -23.83 6.33 36.31
CA HIS A 143 -24.81 5.29 36.69
C HIS A 143 -24.14 3.98 37.13
N VAL A 144 -22.83 3.83 36.86
CA VAL A 144 -22.01 2.65 37.18
C VAL A 144 -20.65 3.05 37.73
N PRO A 145 -20.58 3.76 38.88
CA PRO A 145 -19.35 4.39 39.37
C PRO A 145 -18.25 3.39 39.71
N TRP A 146 -18.61 2.17 40.11
CA TRP A 146 -17.64 1.08 40.33
C TRP A 146 -16.91 0.71 39.05
N PHE A 147 -17.62 0.67 37.91
CA PHE A 147 -17.01 0.38 36.60
C PHE A 147 -16.13 1.54 36.12
N ALA A 148 -16.55 2.78 36.37
CA ALA A 148 -15.70 3.95 36.06
C ALA A 148 -14.39 3.89 36.85
N SER A 149 -14.44 3.57 38.15
CA SER A 149 -13.26 3.42 39.00
C SER A 149 -12.35 2.28 38.52
N PHE A 150 -12.93 1.15 38.12
CA PHE A 150 -12.20 0.04 37.54
C PHE A 150 -11.48 0.46 36.24
N CYS A 151 -12.20 1.10 35.29
CA CYS A 151 -11.62 1.61 34.04
C CYS A 151 -10.51 2.62 34.31
N ALA A 152 -10.69 3.55 35.24
CA ALA A 152 -9.65 4.51 35.62
C ALA A 152 -8.39 3.83 36.18
N LYS A 153 -8.53 2.71 36.88
CA LYS A 153 -7.42 1.95 37.46
C LYS A 153 -6.62 1.20 36.37
N ILE A 154 -7.33 0.56 35.45
CA ILE A 154 -6.68 -0.25 34.38
C ILE A 154 -6.23 0.59 33.18
N GLN A 155 -6.72 1.83 33.05
CA GLN A 155 -6.52 2.70 31.88
C GLN A 155 -5.07 2.76 31.38
N PRO A 156 -4.04 3.05 32.21
CA PRO A 156 -2.69 3.20 31.69
C PRO A 156 -2.17 1.89 31.10
N VAL A 157 -2.37 0.77 31.77
CA VAL A 157 -1.90 -0.53 31.30
C VAL A 157 -2.64 -0.93 30.02
N LEU A 158 -3.98 -0.83 30.01
CA LEU A 158 -4.79 -1.19 28.87
C LEU A 158 -4.45 -0.32 27.65
N PHE A 159 -4.35 1.00 27.83
CA PHE A 159 -4.08 1.92 26.73
C PHE A 159 -2.71 1.65 26.08
N TYR A 160 -1.64 1.56 26.88
CA TYR A 160 -0.30 1.32 26.32
C TYR A 160 -0.17 -0.07 25.70
N THR A 161 -0.78 -1.10 26.28
CA THR A 161 -0.80 -2.45 25.71
C THR A 161 -1.56 -2.46 24.37
N MET A 162 -2.73 -1.82 24.32
CA MET A 162 -3.52 -1.68 23.11
C MET A 162 -2.74 -0.96 22.00
N VAL A 163 -2.12 0.18 22.32
CA VAL A 163 -1.27 0.92 21.36
C VAL A 163 -0.13 0.03 20.86
N ALA A 164 0.56 -0.69 21.74
CA ALA A 164 1.68 -1.55 21.34
C ALA A 164 1.23 -2.67 20.39
N ILE A 165 0.10 -3.34 20.68
CA ILE A 165 -0.45 -4.39 19.84
C ILE A 165 -0.81 -3.81 18.45
N HIS A 166 -1.54 -2.71 18.39
CA HIS A 166 -2.00 -2.11 17.15
C HIS A 166 -0.85 -1.53 16.30
N VAL A 167 0.20 -1.01 16.94
CA VAL A 167 1.45 -0.64 16.24
C VAL A 167 2.10 -1.87 15.61
N GLY A 168 2.17 -3.00 16.34
CA GLY A 168 2.64 -4.27 15.80
C GLY A 168 1.82 -4.74 14.58
N GLU A 169 0.49 -4.60 14.63
CA GLU A 169 -0.41 -4.90 13.52
C GLU A 169 -0.17 -3.98 12.32
N VAL A 170 0.06 -2.68 12.53
CA VAL A 170 0.45 -1.75 11.46
C VAL A 170 1.73 -2.20 10.79
N ILE A 171 2.79 -2.50 11.56
CA ILE A 171 4.07 -2.99 11.03
C ILE A 171 3.84 -4.26 10.20
N LYS A 172 3.04 -5.20 10.70
CA LYS A 172 2.67 -6.43 9.98
C LYS A 172 1.90 -6.11 8.70
N MET A 173 0.90 -5.23 8.74
CA MET A 173 0.13 -4.81 7.56
C MET A 173 1.04 -4.23 6.48
N VAL A 174 1.92 -3.30 6.84
CA VAL A 174 2.84 -2.66 5.89
C VAL A 174 3.76 -3.68 5.24
N ASN A 175 4.38 -4.56 6.02
CA ASN A 175 5.39 -5.48 5.51
C ASN A 175 4.80 -6.68 4.75
N THR A 176 3.66 -7.23 5.22
CA THR A 176 3.13 -8.50 4.68
C THR A 176 1.98 -8.31 3.68
N ARG A 177 1.36 -7.12 3.63
CA ARG A 177 0.22 -6.82 2.74
C ARG A 177 0.51 -5.67 1.79
N LEU A 178 0.73 -4.46 2.33
CA LEU A 178 0.86 -3.27 1.48
C LEU A 178 2.08 -3.37 0.56
N ARG A 179 3.23 -3.72 1.10
CA ARG A 179 4.45 -3.91 0.31
C ARG A 179 4.31 -5.06 -0.67
N LYS A 180 3.81 -6.22 -0.22
CA LYS A 180 3.64 -7.41 -1.05
C LYS A 180 2.75 -7.15 -2.26
N HIS A 181 1.68 -6.39 -2.09
CA HIS A 181 0.69 -6.09 -3.12
C HIS A 181 0.88 -4.72 -3.78
N SER A 182 2.10 -4.20 -3.75
CA SER A 182 2.54 -2.99 -4.47
C SER A 182 1.69 -1.74 -4.19
N VAL A 183 1.18 -1.58 -2.95
CA VAL A 183 0.51 -0.34 -2.54
C VAL A 183 1.57 0.76 -2.37
N PRO A 184 1.48 1.88 -3.13
CA PRO A 184 2.50 2.93 -3.07
C PRO A 184 2.61 3.54 -1.69
N VAL A 185 3.84 3.63 -1.16
CA VAL A 185 4.10 4.15 0.19
C VAL A 185 3.65 5.61 0.32
N ALA A 186 3.03 5.93 1.45
CA ALA A 186 2.56 7.28 1.82
C ALA A 186 1.51 7.89 0.86
N CYS A 187 0.92 7.13 -0.07
CA CYS A 187 -0.25 7.58 -0.81
C CYS A 187 -1.52 7.53 0.06
N ARG A 188 -2.61 8.17 -0.41
CA ARG A 188 -3.90 8.16 0.30
C ARG A 188 -4.37 6.73 0.63
N LEU A 189 -4.28 5.80 -0.30
CA LEU A 189 -4.67 4.41 -0.12
C LEU A 189 -3.86 3.72 0.98
N TRP A 190 -2.55 3.95 1.00
CA TRP A 190 -1.64 3.41 2.02
C TRP A 190 -2.04 3.89 3.42
N TRP A 191 -2.29 5.18 3.59
CA TRP A 191 -2.73 5.74 4.88
C TRP A 191 -4.10 5.21 5.32
N MET A 192 -5.03 5.01 4.39
CA MET A 192 -6.33 4.41 4.72
C MET A 192 -6.19 3.02 5.31
N TRP A 193 -5.32 2.18 4.75
CA TRP A 193 -5.04 0.85 5.27
C TRP A 193 -4.27 0.87 6.58
N VAL A 194 -3.26 1.73 6.72
CA VAL A 194 -2.48 1.91 7.96
C VAL A 194 -3.36 2.37 9.12
N LEU A 195 -4.20 3.39 8.90
CA LEU A 195 -5.12 3.88 9.92
C LEU A 195 -6.18 2.83 10.29
N SER A 196 -6.69 2.09 9.31
CA SER A 196 -7.60 0.98 9.60
C SER A 196 -6.93 -0.11 10.43
N ALA A 197 -5.72 -0.52 10.08
CA ALA A 197 -4.97 -1.51 10.83
C ALA A 197 -4.68 -1.03 12.27
N PHE A 198 -4.37 0.27 12.42
CA PHE A 198 -4.17 0.86 13.75
C PHE A 198 -5.44 0.90 14.60
N ILE A 199 -6.61 1.12 13.99
CA ILE A 199 -7.88 1.23 14.77
C ILE A 199 -8.49 -0.14 15.06
N GLU A 200 -8.62 -1.00 14.05
CA GLU A 200 -9.38 -2.26 14.14
C GLU A 200 -8.53 -3.53 14.07
N GLY A 201 -7.20 -3.37 13.81
CA GLY A 201 -6.28 -4.49 13.74
C GLY A 201 -6.69 -5.52 12.70
N PHE A 202 -7.03 -6.72 13.18
CA PHE A 202 -7.37 -7.88 12.38
C PHE A 202 -8.50 -7.66 11.34
N GLY A 203 -9.45 -6.78 11.60
CA GLY A 203 -10.52 -6.44 10.65
C GLY A 203 -9.99 -5.91 9.32
N ALA A 204 -8.96 -5.05 9.38
CA ALA A 204 -8.31 -4.50 8.20
C ALA A 204 -7.63 -5.60 7.36
N PHE A 205 -6.97 -6.58 7.99
CA PHE A 205 -6.37 -7.72 7.29
C PHE A 205 -7.41 -8.54 6.55
N LYS A 206 -8.53 -8.89 7.20
CA LYS A 206 -9.61 -9.65 6.56
C LYS A 206 -10.15 -8.95 5.31
N ARG A 207 -10.36 -7.62 5.39
CA ARG A 207 -10.87 -6.84 4.25
C ARG A 207 -9.84 -6.77 3.12
N PHE A 208 -8.56 -6.57 3.45
CA PHE A 208 -7.48 -6.56 2.48
C PHE A 208 -7.35 -7.92 1.77
N ASP A 209 -7.29 -8.99 2.55
CA ASP A 209 -7.16 -10.36 2.03
C ASP A 209 -8.38 -10.78 1.17
N ALA A 210 -9.58 -10.28 1.48
CA ALA A 210 -10.77 -10.49 0.65
C ALA A 210 -10.65 -9.82 -0.74
N ILE A 211 -10.06 -8.61 -0.82
CA ILE A 211 -9.77 -7.96 -2.11
C ILE A 211 -8.75 -8.78 -2.91
N VAL A 212 -7.67 -9.21 -2.26
CA VAL A 212 -6.65 -10.04 -2.92
C VAL A 212 -7.26 -11.32 -3.48
N LYS A 213 -8.07 -12.01 -2.67
CA LYS A 213 -8.75 -13.25 -3.08
C LYS A 213 -9.66 -13.03 -4.30
N ALA A 214 -10.46 -11.95 -4.30
CA ALA A 214 -11.35 -11.62 -5.40
C ALA A 214 -10.57 -11.35 -6.70
N LYS A 215 -9.48 -10.57 -6.62
CA LYS A 215 -8.62 -10.28 -7.77
C LYS A 215 -7.88 -11.51 -8.30
N THR A 216 -7.48 -12.41 -7.41
CA THR A 216 -6.85 -13.68 -7.81
C THR A 216 -7.85 -14.53 -8.61
N ALA A 217 -9.08 -14.68 -8.12
CA ALA A 217 -10.12 -15.43 -8.80
C ALA A 217 -10.47 -14.82 -10.17
N GLU A 218 -10.59 -13.47 -10.27
CA GLU A 218 -10.82 -12.78 -11.54
C GLU A 218 -9.69 -13.03 -12.54
N LYS A 219 -8.43 -13.02 -12.07
CA LYS A 219 -7.26 -13.27 -12.92
C LYS A 219 -7.23 -14.70 -13.44
N GLU A 220 -7.59 -15.67 -12.61
CA GLU A 220 -7.68 -17.10 -13.01
C GLU A 220 -8.77 -17.32 -14.07
N THR A 221 -9.94 -16.72 -13.89
CA THR A 221 -11.05 -16.78 -14.86
C THR A 221 -10.68 -16.19 -16.23
N LYS A 222 -9.83 -15.14 -16.27
CA LYS A 222 -9.37 -14.54 -17.53
C LYS A 222 -8.30 -15.35 -18.26
N LYS A 223 -7.74 -16.37 -17.65
CA LYS A 223 -6.72 -17.25 -18.27
C LYS A 223 -7.33 -18.46 -18.99
N HIS A 224 -8.60 -18.74 -18.71
CA HIS A 224 -9.40 -19.78 -19.36
C HIS A 224 -10.36 -19.15 -20.38
#